data_7741e6d1f65f92ea38adc7bb98bd230d
#
_entry.id   7741e6d1f65f92ea38adc7bb98bd230d
#
_cell.length_a   1.000
_cell.length_b   1.000
_cell.length_c   1.000
_cell.angle_alpha   90.00
_cell.angle_beta   90.00
_cell.angle_gamma   90.00
#
_symmetry.space_group_name_H-M   'P 1'
#
loop_
_entity.id
_entity.type
_entity.pdbx_description
1 polymer ?
#
loop_
_entity_poly.entity_id
_entity_poly.type
_entity_poly.pdbx_seq_one_letter_code
_entity_poly.pdbx_strand_id
1 'polypeptide(L)'
;GYKVHDMPEGVFEHHVSVHLFGTIYGMRYALPIMKKQNFGRIINTISRNAETDVEGTSAYAAAKAGIWSATRVAAKENAEHDILINMIIPGPTNTSIWGKDMPHLQKPEATFPTAKLLASLERGGPTGKVYWDEKEYQMFNQNNSILKK
;
A
#
# COMPACT_ATOMS: atom_id res chain seq x y z
N GLY A 1 -19.44 -0.78 2.99
CA GLY A 1 -18.92 -2.15 2.93
C GLY A 1 -20.03 -3.18 2.74
N TYR A 2 -19.68 -4.30 2.13
CA TYR A 2 -20.62 -5.39 1.83
C TYR A 2 -20.03 -6.71 2.30
N LYS A 3 -20.87 -7.57 2.89
CA LYS A 3 -20.50 -8.98 3.09
C LYS A 3 -20.27 -9.63 1.72
N VAL A 4 -19.44 -10.66 1.67
CA VAL A 4 -19.06 -11.28 0.39
C VAL A 4 -20.29 -11.73 -0.43
N HIS A 5 -21.29 -12.32 0.25
CA HIS A 5 -22.51 -12.82 -0.40
C HIS A 5 -23.54 -11.76 -0.75
N ASP A 6 -23.42 -10.56 -0.18
CA ASP A 6 -24.32 -9.42 -0.44
C ASP A 6 -23.65 -8.34 -1.33
N MET A 7 -22.43 -8.60 -1.82
CA MET A 7 -21.69 -7.63 -2.59
C MET A 7 -22.32 -7.44 -3.96
N PRO A 8 -22.74 -6.21 -4.33
CA PRO A 8 -23.25 -5.95 -5.67
C PRO A 8 -22.21 -6.23 -6.76
N GLU A 9 -22.69 -6.65 -7.92
CA GLU A 9 -21.86 -6.82 -9.10
C GLU A 9 -21.08 -5.54 -9.42
N GLY A 10 -19.82 -5.67 -9.82
CA GLY A 10 -18.93 -4.56 -10.15
C GLY A 10 -18.22 -3.91 -8.96
N VAL A 11 -18.63 -4.15 -7.72
CA VAL A 11 -17.98 -3.54 -6.54
C VAL A 11 -16.58 -4.11 -6.34
N PHE A 12 -16.43 -5.43 -6.45
CA PHE A 12 -15.12 -6.08 -6.31
C PHE A 12 -14.17 -5.62 -7.41
N GLU A 13 -14.63 -5.65 -8.65
CA GLU A 13 -13.90 -5.24 -9.84
C GLU A 13 -13.47 -3.78 -9.74
N HIS A 14 -14.34 -2.91 -9.24
CA HIS A 14 -14.02 -1.49 -9.05
C HIS A 14 -12.84 -1.32 -8.05
N HIS A 15 -12.89 -1.98 -6.89
CA HIS A 15 -11.80 -1.92 -5.92
C HIS A 15 -10.48 -2.44 -6.48
N VAL A 16 -10.51 -3.59 -7.19
CA VAL A 16 -9.33 -4.17 -7.83
C VAL A 16 -8.80 -3.24 -8.92
N SER A 17 -9.68 -2.69 -9.75
CA SER A 17 -9.31 -1.80 -10.85
C SER A 17 -8.64 -0.51 -10.34
N VAL A 18 -9.26 0.17 -9.38
CA VAL A 18 -8.76 1.44 -8.88
C VAL A 18 -7.47 1.25 -8.07
N HIS A 19 -7.47 0.31 -7.12
CA HIS A 19 -6.36 0.17 -6.19
C HIS A 19 -5.21 -0.69 -6.75
N LEU A 20 -5.51 -1.93 -7.15
CA LEU A 20 -4.48 -2.87 -7.57
C LEU A 20 -3.99 -2.56 -9.00
N PHE A 21 -4.88 -2.47 -9.97
CA PHE A 21 -4.46 -2.20 -11.35
C PHE A 21 -3.83 -0.82 -11.47
N GLY A 22 -4.37 0.20 -10.79
CA GLY A 22 -3.75 1.53 -10.77
C GLY A 22 -2.31 1.50 -10.29
N THR A 23 -2.03 0.75 -9.22
CA THR A 23 -0.65 0.57 -8.70
C THR A 23 0.23 -0.19 -9.70
N ILE A 24 -0.27 -1.29 -10.27
CA ILE A 24 0.48 -2.08 -11.27
C ILE A 24 0.79 -1.22 -12.51
N TYR A 25 -0.17 -0.47 -13.02
CA TYR A 25 0.06 0.39 -14.19
C TYR A 25 1.06 1.51 -13.87
N GLY A 26 0.98 2.11 -12.69
CA GLY A 26 1.97 3.08 -12.24
C GLY A 26 3.39 2.51 -12.28
N MET A 27 3.61 1.35 -11.70
CA MET A 27 4.92 0.67 -11.75
C MET A 27 5.32 0.27 -13.17
N ARG A 28 4.39 -0.27 -13.96
CA ARG A 28 4.64 -0.70 -15.35
C ARG A 28 5.19 0.41 -16.23
N TYR A 29 4.71 1.63 -16.07
CA TYR A 29 5.16 2.76 -16.88
C TYR A 29 6.37 3.50 -16.28
N ALA A 30 6.48 3.55 -14.96
CA ALA A 30 7.60 4.22 -14.29
C ALA A 30 8.90 3.41 -14.36
N LEU A 31 8.85 2.10 -14.13
CA LEU A 31 10.04 1.25 -14.02
C LEU A 31 10.95 1.26 -15.26
N PRO A 32 10.47 1.21 -16.51
CA PRO A 32 11.35 1.28 -17.67
C PRO A 32 12.15 2.60 -17.74
N ILE A 33 11.55 3.70 -17.30
CA ILE A 33 12.21 5.01 -17.25
C ILE A 33 13.26 5.01 -16.12
N MET A 34 12.88 4.54 -14.93
CA MET A 34 13.78 4.46 -13.78
C MET A 34 14.98 3.54 -14.04
N LYS A 35 14.77 2.41 -14.75
CA LYS A 35 15.88 1.53 -15.19
C LYS A 35 16.86 2.24 -16.09
N LYS A 36 16.40 3.02 -17.07
CA LYS A 36 17.28 3.82 -17.95
C LYS A 36 18.07 4.87 -17.18
N GLN A 37 17.48 5.46 -16.14
CA GLN A 37 18.12 6.43 -15.26
C GLN A 37 19.04 5.76 -14.22
N ASN A 38 18.91 4.45 -14.02
CA ASN A 38 19.47 3.71 -12.88
C ASN A 38 19.17 4.38 -11.53
N PHE A 39 17.97 4.94 -11.40
CA PHE A 39 17.48 5.60 -10.19
C PHE A 39 15.96 5.61 -10.16
N GLY A 40 15.39 5.28 -9.01
CA GLY A 40 13.95 5.39 -8.78
C GLY A 40 13.54 5.16 -7.33
N ARG A 41 12.49 5.85 -6.91
CA ARG A 41 11.84 5.65 -5.61
C ARG A 41 10.34 5.55 -5.85
N ILE A 42 9.76 4.39 -5.56
CA ILE A 42 8.32 4.13 -5.68
C ILE A 42 7.77 3.88 -4.28
N ILE A 43 6.67 4.57 -3.96
CA ILE A 43 5.97 4.43 -2.69
C ILE A 43 4.53 4.05 -2.99
N ASN A 44 4.17 2.80 -2.77
CA ASN A 44 2.82 2.30 -2.99
C ASN A 44 2.01 2.40 -1.70
N THR A 45 0.79 2.89 -1.78
CA THR A 45 -0.09 3.02 -0.62
C THR A 45 -0.87 1.73 -0.38
N ILE A 46 -0.64 1.12 0.78
CA ILE A 46 -1.38 -0.05 1.25
C ILE A 46 -2.20 0.29 2.49
N SER A 47 -2.78 -0.72 3.12
CA SER A 47 -3.58 -0.57 4.32
C SER A 47 -3.44 -1.80 5.21
N ARG A 48 -3.48 -1.60 6.51
CA ARG A 48 -3.60 -2.69 7.48
C ARG A 48 -4.87 -3.52 7.26
N ASN A 49 -5.87 -2.93 6.62
CA ASN A 49 -7.11 -3.65 6.30
C ASN A 49 -6.89 -4.90 5.42
N ALA A 50 -5.72 -5.02 4.78
CA ALA A 50 -5.33 -6.24 4.08
C ALA A 50 -5.11 -7.45 5.02
N GLU A 51 -4.93 -7.23 6.34
CA GLU A 51 -4.59 -8.28 7.32
C GLU A 51 -5.42 -8.24 8.61
N THR A 52 -6.38 -7.30 8.73
CA THR A 52 -7.11 -7.06 10.00
C THR A 52 -8.54 -7.61 10.01
N ASP A 53 -8.93 -8.33 8.97
CA ASP A 53 -10.19 -9.07 8.86
C ASP A 53 -11.45 -8.22 9.17
N VAL A 54 -11.47 -6.96 8.71
CA VAL A 54 -12.61 -6.07 8.94
C VAL A 54 -13.79 -6.50 8.09
N GLU A 55 -14.89 -6.82 8.75
CA GLU A 55 -16.14 -7.26 8.11
C GLU A 55 -16.60 -6.23 7.05
N GLY A 56 -17.05 -6.73 5.90
CA GLY A 56 -17.55 -5.88 4.80
C GLY A 56 -16.48 -5.28 3.90
N THR A 57 -15.21 -5.55 4.13
CA THR A 57 -14.12 -4.91 3.36
C THR A 57 -13.37 -5.85 2.45
N SER A 58 -13.90 -7.03 2.15
CA SER A 58 -13.18 -8.08 1.40
C SER A 58 -12.60 -7.62 0.06
N ALA A 59 -13.32 -6.81 -0.72
CA ALA A 59 -12.85 -6.29 -2.00
C ALA A 59 -11.64 -5.34 -1.81
N TYR A 60 -11.75 -4.42 -0.86
CA TYR A 60 -10.67 -3.49 -0.54
C TYR A 60 -9.45 -4.22 0.06
N ALA A 61 -9.68 -5.13 1.00
CA ALA A 61 -8.64 -5.93 1.64
C ALA A 61 -7.87 -6.77 0.61
N ALA A 62 -8.57 -7.45 -0.29
CA ALA A 62 -7.97 -8.24 -1.37
C ALA A 62 -7.11 -7.37 -2.30
N ALA A 63 -7.61 -6.21 -2.71
CA ALA A 63 -6.86 -5.28 -3.55
C ALA A 63 -5.58 -4.78 -2.84
N LYS A 64 -5.66 -4.42 -1.55
CA LYS A 64 -4.51 -3.96 -0.76
C LYS A 64 -3.50 -5.07 -0.48
N ALA A 65 -3.95 -6.30 -0.24
CA ALA A 65 -3.08 -7.47 -0.15
C ALA A 65 -2.36 -7.76 -1.48
N GLY A 66 -3.06 -7.62 -2.60
CA GLY A 66 -2.48 -7.72 -3.95
C GLY A 66 -1.38 -6.69 -4.20
N ILE A 67 -1.58 -5.43 -3.77
CA ILE A 67 -0.55 -4.39 -3.85
C ILE A 67 0.69 -4.78 -3.04
N TRP A 68 0.52 -5.28 -1.82
CA TRP A 68 1.63 -5.74 -0.99
C TRP A 68 2.47 -6.81 -1.70
N SER A 69 1.82 -7.84 -2.22
CA SER A 69 2.49 -8.94 -2.93
C SER A 69 3.21 -8.43 -4.19
N ALA A 70 2.50 -7.71 -5.06
CA ALA A 70 3.05 -7.21 -6.32
C ALA A 70 4.24 -6.25 -6.10
N THR A 71 4.16 -5.39 -5.08
CA THR A 71 5.25 -4.45 -4.75
C THR A 71 6.52 -5.19 -4.34
N ARG A 72 6.41 -6.26 -3.55
CA ARG A 72 7.55 -7.08 -3.12
C ARG A 72 8.21 -7.81 -4.28
N VAL A 73 7.41 -8.34 -5.20
CA VAL A 73 7.92 -8.95 -6.43
C VAL A 73 8.65 -7.92 -7.28
N ALA A 74 8.03 -6.77 -7.55
CA ALA A 74 8.65 -5.69 -8.31
C ALA A 74 9.96 -5.19 -7.67
N ALA A 75 10.01 -5.08 -6.35
CA ALA A 75 11.23 -4.72 -5.62
C ALA A 75 12.37 -5.72 -5.88
N LYS A 76 12.06 -7.02 -5.84
CA LYS A 76 13.04 -8.09 -6.11
C LYS A 76 13.51 -8.09 -7.57
N GLU A 77 12.61 -7.87 -8.52
CA GLU A 77 12.91 -7.81 -9.95
C GLU A 77 13.82 -6.62 -10.35
N ASN A 78 13.92 -5.62 -9.49
CA ASN A 78 14.69 -4.40 -9.72
C ASN A 78 15.89 -4.23 -8.77
N ALA A 79 16.27 -5.30 -8.05
CA ALA A 79 17.32 -5.26 -7.02
C ALA A 79 18.73 -4.90 -7.56
N GLU A 80 18.99 -5.10 -8.85
CA GLU A 80 20.27 -4.75 -9.50
C GLU A 80 20.39 -3.26 -9.85
N HIS A 81 19.29 -2.51 -9.75
CA HIS A 81 19.24 -1.08 -10.04
C HIS A 81 19.13 -0.27 -8.75
N ASP A 82 19.48 1.02 -8.81
CA ASP A 82 19.17 1.95 -7.72
C ASP A 82 17.67 2.34 -7.74
N ILE A 83 16.80 1.33 -7.67
CA ILE A 83 15.35 1.49 -7.65
C ILE A 83 14.83 0.86 -6.37
N LEU A 84 14.31 1.69 -5.47
CA LEU A 84 13.72 1.23 -4.21
C LEU A 84 12.20 1.37 -4.27
N ILE A 85 11.51 0.26 -4.03
CA ILE A 85 10.06 0.17 -4.14
C ILE A 85 9.52 -0.26 -2.78
N ASN A 86 8.89 0.65 -2.07
CA ASN A 86 8.38 0.41 -0.71
C ASN A 86 6.89 0.75 -0.62
N MET A 87 6.33 0.49 0.53
CA MET A 87 4.92 0.70 0.82
C MET A 87 4.73 1.57 2.05
N ILE A 88 3.68 2.40 2.02
CA ILE A 88 3.28 3.22 3.15
C ILE A 88 1.88 2.84 3.62
N ILE A 89 1.70 2.78 4.94
CA ILE A 89 0.39 2.73 5.59
C ILE A 89 0.11 4.15 6.13
N PRO A 90 -0.83 4.89 5.52
CA PRO A 90 -1.17 6.24 6.02
C PRO A 90 -1.81 6.22 7.40
N GLY A 91 -2.51 5.13 7.74
CA GLY A 91 -3.43 5.10 8.88
C GLY A 91 -4.78 5.77 8.57
N PRO A 92 -5.71 5.79 9.54
CA PRO A 92 -7.01 6.46 9.39
C PRO A 92 -6.81 7.98 9.28
N THR A 93 -7.07 8.52 8.10
CA THR A 93 -6.79 9.92 7.76
C THR A 93 -8.05 10.66 7.37
N ASN A 94 -8.25 11.87 7.88
CA ASN A 94 -9.38 12.72 7.54
C ASN A 94 -9.25 13.24 6.11
N THR A 95 -9.98 12.63 5.20
CA THR A 95 -10.01 12.99 3.77
C THR A 95 -11.43 12.87 3.22
N SER A 96 -11.64 13.33 2.02
CA SER A 96 -12.93 13.25 1.32
C SER A 96 -13.46 11.80 1.10
N ILE A 97 -12.62 10.78 1.28
CA ILE A 97 -13.02 9.37 1.16
C ILE A 97 -14.17 8.99 2.12
N TRP A 98 -14.28 9.69 3.25
CA TRP A 98 -15.33 9.46 4.23
C TRP A 98 -16.68 10.10 3.88
N GLY A 99 -16.73 10.93 2.83
CA GLY A 99 -17.92 11.69 2.46
C GLY A 99 -18.37 12.74 3.47
N LYS A 100 -17.65 12.89 4.58
CA LYS A 100 -17.86 13.88 5.64
C LYS A 100 -16.55 14.18 6.36
N ASP A 101 -16.53 15.30 7.08
CA ASP A 101 -15.41 15.66 7.96
C ASP A 101 -15.30 14.70 9.16
N MET A 102 -14.10 14.21 9.41
CA MET A 102 -13.76 13.25 10.48
C MET A 102 -12.65 13.82 11.36
N PRO A 103 -12.92 14.89 12.14
CA PRO A 103 -11.89 15.67 12.83
C PRO A 103 -11.12 14.90 13.92
N HIS A 104 -11.63 13.73 14.34
CA HIS A 104 -10.95 12.83 15.28
C HIS A 104 -9.87 11.95 14.60
N LEU A 105 -9.83 11.92 13.27
CA LEU A 105 -8.79 11.22 12.53
C LEU A 105 -7.58 12.14 12.31
N GLN A 106 -6.43 11.53 12.02
CA GLN A 106 -5.24 12.30 11.71
C GLN A 106 -5.42 13.16 10.46
N LYS A 107 -4.69 14.27 10.39
CA LYS A 107 -4.64 15.12 9.18
C LYS A 107 -3.80 14.45 8.08
N PRO A 108 -4.05 14.76 6.80
CA PRO A 108 -3.26 14.22 5.68
C PRO A 108 -1.76 14.45 5.82
N GLU A 109 -1.36 15.58 6.37
CA GLU A 109 0.05 15.96 6.57
C GLU A 109 0.81 15.00 7.48
N ALA A 110 0.12 14.25 8.34
CA ALA A 110 0.74 13.26 9.23
C ALA A 110 1.44 12.11 8.46
N THR A 111 1.08 11.88 7.20
CA THR A 111 1.74 10.88 6.35
C THR A 111 3.02 11.38 5.72
N PHE A 112 3.25 12.69 5.70
CA PHE A 112 4.37 13.32 5.00
C PHE A 112 5.75 12.87 5.51
N PRO A 113 6.03 12.76 6.82
CA PRO A 113 7.34 12.32 7.30
C PRO A 113 7.73 10.95 6.76
N THR A 114 6.81 9.97 6.79
CA THR A 114 7.06 8.62 6.25
C THR A 114 7.26 8.64 4.73
N ALA A 115 6.44 9.40 4.00
CA ALA A 115 6.59 9.54 2.55
C ALA A 115 7.94 10.19 2.19
N LYS A 116 8.33 11.25 2.91
CA LYS A 116 9.63 11.91 2.74
C LYS A 116 10.80 10.95 3.03
N LEU A 117 10.73 10.20 4.13
CA LEU A 117 11.73 9.18 4.46
C LEU A 117 11.93 8.23 3.29
N LEU A 118 10.86 7.64 2.77
CA LEU A 118 10.92 6.65 1.70
C LEU A 118 11.38 7.26 0.35
N ALA A 119 11.01 8.49 0.06
CA ALA A 119 11.42 9.20 -1.16
C ALA A 119 12.90 9.60 -1.14
N SER A 120 13.48 9.80 0.05
CA SER A 120 14.88 10.24 0.23
C SER A 120 15.85 9.12 0.60
N LEU A 121 15.43 7.85 0.52
CA LEU A 121 16.31 6.71 0.79
C LEU A 121 17.53 6.74 -0.15
N GLU A 122 18.70 6.52 0.42
CA GLU A 122 19.94 6.40 -0.32
C GLU A 122 20.03 5.08 -1.08
N ARG A 123 20.96 5.00 -2.03
CA ARG A 123 21.27 3.78 -2.77
C ARG A 123 21.57 2.62 -1.82
N GLY A 124 21.00 1.45 -2.11
CA GLY A 124 21.16 0.26 -1.25
C GLY A 124 20.28 0.28 -0.01
N GLY A 125 19.41 1.28 0.12
CA GLY A 125 18.41 1.34 1.18
C GLY A 125 17.37 0.22 1.11
N PRO A 126 16.46 0.16 2.08
CA PRO A 126 15.41 -0.86 2.13
C PRO A 126 14.51 -0.81 0.90
N THR A 127 14.13 -2.00 0.41
CA THR A 127 13.19 -2.19 -0.70
C THR A 127 12.27 -3.36 -0.43
N GLY A 128 11.03 -3.32 -0.93
CA GLY A 128 9.99 -4.32 -0.67
C GLY A 128 9.42 -4.26 0.74
N LYS A 129 9.65 -3.18 1.47
CA LYS A 129 9.26 -3.00 2.87
C LYS A 129 8.00 -2.18 3.03
N VAL A 130 7.34 -2.35 4.16
CA VAL A 130 6.17 -1.57 4.58
C VAL A 130 6.58 -0.64 5.70
N TYR A 131 6.10 0.60 5.66
CA TYR A 131 6.35 1.61 6.69
C TYR A 131 5.05 2.21 7.22
N TRP A 132 5.02 2.39 8.54
CA TRP A 132 3.99 3.12 9.26
C TRP A 132 4.66 3.98 10.33
N ASP A 133 4.32 5.27 10.37
CA ASP A 133 4.94 6.24 11.30
C ASP A 133 6.48 6.14 11.32
N GLU A 134 7.09 6.22 10.11
CA GLU A 134 8.54 6.18 9.88
C GLU A 134 9.24 4.90 10.35
N LYS A 135 8.48 3.87 10.74
CA LYS A 135 8.99 2.58 11.20
C LYS A 135 8.64 1.45 10.25
N GLU A 136 9.55 0.51 10.06
CA GLU A 136 9.23 -0.71 9.32
C GLU A 136 8.12 -1.48 10.04
N TYR A 137 7.08 -1.84 9.29
CA TYR A 137 5.93 -2.60 9.76
C TYR A 137 5.91 -4.00 9.15
N GLN A 138 5.84 -5.01 10.00
CA GLN A 138 5.80 -6.43 9.60
C GLN A 138 4.36 -6.84 9.26
N MET A 139 4.00 -6.73 7.99
CA MET A 139 2.67 -7.11 7.51
C MET A 139 2.53 -8.63 7.36
N PHE A 140 1.35 -9.15 7.61
CA PHE A 140 1.04 -10.59 7.59
C PHE A 140 1.91 -11.42 8.56
N ASN A 141 2.38 -10.81 9.64
CA ASN A 141 3.04 -11.53 10.70
C ASN A 141 1.99 -12.33 11.50
N GLN A 142 2.13 -13.66 11.53
CA GLN A 142 1.23 -14.55 12.25
C GLN A 142 1.10 -14.23 13.75
N ASN A 143 2.10 -13.57 14.34
CA ASN A 143 2.04 -13.12 15.72
C ASN A 143 1.11 -11.92 15.93
N ASN A 144 0.76 -11.19 14.86
CA ASN A 144 -0.21 -10.09 14.86
C ASN A 144 -1.62 -10.59 14.46
N SER A 145 -1.78 -11.86 14.17
CA SER A 145 -3.04 -12.46 13.76
C SER A 145 -4.05 -12.44 14.90
N ILE A 146 -5.24 -11.91 14.61
CA ILE A 146 -6.44 -11.92 15.46
C ILE A 146 -6.93 -13.35 15.74
N LEU A 147 -6.34 -14.37 15.12
CA LEU A 147 -6.69 -15.78 15.31
C LEU A 147 -6.18 -16.37 16.64
N LYS A 148 -5.61 -15.58 17.52
CA LYS A 148 -5.47 -15.98 18.94
C LYS A 148 -6.78 -15.69 19.65
N LYS A 149 -7.73 -16.61 19.55
CA LYS A 149 -8.83 -16.72 20.48
C LYS A 149 -8.32 -17.24 21.81
#